data_e944bb503c4b9cd8fa7d47df523c3f20
#
_entry.id   e944bb503c4b9cd8fa7d47df523c3f20
#
_cell.length_a   1.000
_cell.length_b   1.000
_cell.length_c   1.000
_cell.angle_alpha   90.00
_cell.angle_beta   90.00
_cell.angle_gamma   90.00
#
_symmetry.space_group_name_H-M   'P 1'
#
loop_
_entity.id
_entity.type
_entity.pdbx_description
1 polymer ?
#
loop_
_entity_poly.entity_id
_entity_poly.type
_entity_poly.pdbx_seq_one_letter_code
_entity_poly.pdbx_strand_id
1 'polypeptide(L)'
;MAIGDYAAWFAVVACAWAAPASGEETPKYQLSAGRELTYQALYTVTKAGAPPGEVSRSRVDWKVWATRRDPDGAWRLVIQCETRDLPGKPVERSEPGPVSTLFWRCRLYPDGRLVGATIRGNFRNPFRLFPRLPDRREGGWESDGPSDSGIVFRHRRTPGTEAEGLSITSTAEGPEDTIWPETHSARSTFDIRRGVVTRVETEDVSAYGSPQATRGIIELAGVEERGGEWATTFGREADRYFDAVAAYEQDGREAVRDATRCGAILLRAKSRLEEARAGLSTPAFRDALTATLAKHDGLAADYAEEGEDHRDRLGKPSPPWEAKGLDGKIHRPADYRGKVVVMDFWYRGCGWCMHAMPQVKRLTETFRDRPVAVLGMSIDEDEKDARIVVDAMGLNYPTIRAIGIPEQYGVKGYPTLVVLDQTGKIREIHVGFSATLHDDLAASIRKLLDEPPR
;
A
#
# COMPACT_ATOMS: atom_id res chain seq x y z
N MET A 1 -6.94 -35.22 60.95
CA MET A 1 -7.75 -34.18 61.66
C MET A 1 -7.28 -32.86 61.18
N ALA A 2 -8.22 -32.06 60.75
CA ALA A 2 -8.24 -30.64 60.46
C ALA A 2 -7.54 -30.17 59.17
N ILE A 3 -8.42 -29.99 58.23
CA ILE A 3 -8.32 -29.26 56.99
C ILE A 3 -8.40 -27.76 57.32
N GLY A 4 -7.47 -26.97 56.84
CA GLY A 4 -7.44 -25.51 57.00
C GLY A 4 -7.55 -24.82 55.62
N ASP A 5 -8.63 -24.11 55.45
CA ASP A 5 -9.00 -23.32 54.25
C ASP A 5 -7.99 -22.21 53.90
N TYR A 6 -7.57 -22.14 52.67
CA TYR A 6 -6.96 -20.94 52.09
C TYR A 6 -7.96 -20.31 51.09
N ALA A 7 -8.72 -19.35 51.60
CA ALA A 7 -9.47 -18.44 50.76
C ALA A 7 -8.54 -17.34 50.23
N ALA A 8 -8.18 -17.40 48.96
CA ALA A 8 -7.46 -16.35 48.27
C ALA A 8 -8.43 -15.19 47.94
N TRP A 9 -8.15 -14.02 48.50
CA TRP A 9 -8.82 -12.78 48.18
C TRP A 9 -8.34 -12.27 46.81
N PHE A 10 -9.20 -12.38 45.80
CA PHE A 10 -9.07 -11.58 44.60
C PHE A 10 -9.60 -10.18 44.90
N ALA A 11 -8.69 -9.23 45.10
CA ALA A 11 -9.03 -7.81 45.08
C ALA A 11 -9.21 -7.40 43.61
N VAL A 12 -10.47 -7.34 43.17
CA VAL A 12 -10.87 -6.66 41.96
C VAL A 12 -10.67 -5.18 42.19
N VAL A 13 -9.54 -4.63 41.69
CA VAL A 13 -9.39 -3.18 41.58
C VAL A 13 -10.34 -2.73 40.45
N ALA A 14 -11.54 -2.33 40.85
CA ALA A 14 -12.43 -1.57 39.98
C ALA A 14 -11.78 -0.20 39.76
N CYS A 15 -11.07 -0.05 38.65
CA CYS A 15 -10.79 1.28 38.14
C CYS A 15 -12.11 1.95 37.81
N ALA A 16 -12.58 2.76 38.76
CA ALA A 16 -13.69 3.65 38.55
C ALA A 16 -13.31 4.61 37.40
N TRP A 17 -13.85 4.38 36.22
CA TRP A 17 -13.85 5.36 35.16
C TRP A 17 -14.60 6.58 35.65
N ALA A 18 -13.86 7.62 36.05
CA ALA A 18 -14.44 8.93 36.29
C ALA A 18 -15.04 9.40 34.96
N ALA A 19 -16.35 9.47 34.89
CA ALA A 19 -17.04 10.14 33.81
C ALA A 19 -16.50 11.59 33.71
N PRO A 20 -16.28 12.12 32.51
CA PRO A 20 -15.79 13.49 32.36
C PRO A 20 -16.80 14.44 32.96
N ALA A 21 -16.34 15.24 33.90
CA ALA A 21 -17.12 16.37 34.44
C ALA A 21 -17.21 17.42 33.32
N SER A 22 -18.45 17.87 33.08
CA SER A 22 -18.89 18.88 32.11
C SER A 22 -18.87 18.45 30.63
N GLY A 23 -20.02 18.46 30.04
CA GLY A 23 -20.52 18.14 28.69
C GLY A 23 -19.76 18.59 27.44
N GLU A 24 -18.48 18.42 27.38
CA GLU A 24 -17.73 18.61 26.14
C GLU A 24 -17.72 17.30 25.34
N GLU A 25 -18.46 17.28 24.23
CA GLU A 25 -18.49 16.17 23.33
C GLU A 25 -17.07 15.88 22.80
N THR A 26 -16.66 14.60 22.83
CA THR A 26 -15.42 14.16 22.18
C THR A 26 -15.50 14.44 20.68
N PRO A 27 -14.44 14.98 20.05
CA PRO A 27 -14.46 15.27 18.63
C PRO A 27 -14.65 13.97 17.82
N LYS A 28 -15.53 14.01 16.83
CA LYS A 28 -15.84 12.87 15.96
C LYS A 28 -16.07 13.33 14.55
N TYR A 29 -15.66 12.52 13.57
CA TYR A 29 -16.08 12.72 12.20
C TYR A 29 -17.58 12.53 12.09
N GLN A 30 -18.25 13.53 11.50
CA GLN A 30 -19.70 13.56 11.30
C GLN A 30 -19.97 13.53 9.79
N LEU A 31 -20.41 12.40 9.31
CA LEU A 31 -20.74 12.20 7.91
C LEU A 31 -22.21 11.76 7.80
N SER A 32 -22.79 11.99 6.63
CA SER A 32 -24.12 11.54 6.22
C SER A 32 -24.02 10.82 4.86
N ALA A 33 -24.94 9.92 4.59
CA ALA A 33 -24.98 9.25 3.28
C ALA A 33 -25.24 10.29 2.17
N GLY A 34 -24.34 10.38 1.21
CA GLY A 34 -24.37 11.37 0.15
C GLY A 34 -23.60 12.66 0.44
N ARG A 35 -22.98 12.78 1.62
CA ARG A 35 -22.08 13.91 1.89
C ARG A 35 -20.86 13.81 1.01
N GLU A 36 -20.60 14.88 0.25
CA GLU A 36 -19.40 15.10 -0.54
C GLU A 36 -18.55 16.20 0.10
N LEU A 37 -17.27 15.90 0.32
CA LEU A 37 -16.25 16.86 0.74
C LEU A 37 -15.29 17.08 -0.41
N THR A 38 -15.06 18.34 -0.79
CA THR A 38 -14.08 18.69 -1.81
C THR A 38 -12.90 19.39 -1.14
N TYR A 39 -11.70 18.83 -1.31
CA TYR A 39 -10.45 19.43 -0.83
C TYR A 39 -9.58 19.82 -2.02
N GLN A 40 -8.87 20.93 -1.85
CA GLN A 40 -7.89 21.40 -2.81
C GLN A 40 -6.54 21.55 -2.13
N ALA A 41 -5.47 21.15 -2.79
CA ALA A 41 -4.14 21.30 -2.26
C ALA A 41 -3.15 21.82 -3.30
N LEU A 42 -2.17 22.53 -2.77
CA LEU A 42 -0.95 22.91 -3.47
C LEU A 42 0.24 22.23 -2.78
N TYR A 43 0.95 21.42 -3.53
CA TYR A 43 2.21 20.82 -3.08
C TYR A 43 3.40 21.47 -3.76
N THR A 44 4.46 21.62 -3.00
CA THR A 44 5.76 22.12 -3.45
C THR A 44 6.83 21.11 -3.06
N VAL A 45 7.62 20.65 -4.03
CA VAL A 45 8.73 19.73 -3.82
C VAL A 45 10.03 20.45 -4.10
N THR A 46 10.94 20.43 -3.13
CA THR A 46 12.29 20.99 -3.22
C THR A 46 13.29 19.83 -3.10
N LYS A 47 14.14 19.66 -4.09
CA LYS A 47 15.22 18.66 -4.06
C LYS A 47 16.47 19.24 -3.40
N ALA A 48 17.19 18.43 -2.62
CA ALA A 48 18.48 18.83 -2.08
C ALA A 48 19.48 19.07 -3.20
N GLY A 49 20.22 20.18 -3.13
CA GLY A 49 21.20 20.57 -4.15
C GLY A 49 20.61 21.23 -5.40
N ALA A 50 19.29 21.37 -5.49
CA ALA A 50 18.68 22.14 -6.58
C ALA A 50 19.01 23.63 -6.46
N PRO A 51 19.18 24.34 -7.58
CA PRO A 51 19.39 25.79 -7.57
C PRO A 51 18.29 26.53 -6.80
N PRO A 52 18.60 27.65 -6.15
CA PRO A 52 17.60 28.45 -5.44
C PRO A 52 16.41 28.80 -6.35
N GLY A 53 15.21 28.42 -5.90
CA GLY A 53 13.95 28.67 -6.62
C GLY A 53 13.59 27.63 -7.68
N GLU A 54 14.36 26.55 -7.84
CA GLU A 54 13.94 25.38 -8.61
C GLU A 54 13.08 24.48 -7.73
N VAL A 55 11.76 24.57 -7.94
CA VAL A 55 10.76 23.82 -7.19
C VAL A 55 9.74 23.21 -8.15
N SER A 56 9.37 21.96 -7.91
CA SER A 56 8.24 21.36 -8.59
C SER A 56 6.96 21.66 -7.81
N ARG A 57 5.88 21.97 -8.52
CA ARG A 57 4.58 22.24 -7.91
C ARG A 57 3.52 21.36 -8.53
N SER A 58 2.61 20.88 -7.69
CA SER A 58 1.47 20.09 -8.13
C SER A 58 0.21 20.55 -7.41
N ARG A 59 -0.87 20.72 -8.17
CA ARG A 59 -2.21 20.87 -7.62
C ARG A 59 -2.83 19.50 -7.47
N VAL A 60 -3.46 19.26 -6.33
CA VAL A 60 -4.18 18.03 -6.04
C VAL A 60 -5.57 18.39 -5.55
N ASP A 61 -6.58 17.86 -6.22
CA ASP A 61 -7.98 18.01 -5.85
C ASP A 61 -8.52 16.64 -5.40
N TRP A 62 -9.15 16.59 -4.21
CA TRP A 62 -9.84 15.41 -3.73
C TRP A 62 -11.33 15.64 -3.65
N LYS A 63 -12.09 14.61 -4.03
CA LYS A 63 -13.51 14.48 -3.69
C LYS A 63 -13.68 13.25 -2.82
N VAL A 64 -14.33 13.42 -1.70
CA VAL A 64 -14.61 12.36 -0.73
C VAL A 64 -16.10 12.21 -0.60
N TRP A 65 -16.61 11.02 -0.89
CA TRP A 65 -18.05 10.71 -0.78
C TRP A 65 -18.28 9.67 0.32
N ALA A 66 -19.14 9.98 1.26
CA ALA A 66 -19.66 9.02 2.21
C ALA A 66 -20.87 8.30 1.59
N THR A 67 -20.77 6.98 1.40
CA THR A 67 -21.82 6.22 0.72
C THR A 67 -22.80 5.56 1.69
N ARG A 68 -22.29 4.83 2.66
CA ARG A 68 -23.12 4.18 3.69
C ARG A 68 -22.35 4.01 5.00
N ARG A 69 -23.11 3.84 6.08
CA ARG A 69 -22.55 3.53 7.40
C ARG A 69 -22.69 2.03 7.66
N ASP A 70 -21.61 1.40 8.07
CA ASP A 70 -21.59 -0.01 8.45
C ASP A 70 -22.11 -0.21 9.88
N PRO A 71 -22.54 -1.43 10.27
CA PRO A 71 -23.07 -1.71 11.61
C PRO A 71 -22.08 -1.41 12.75
N ASP A 72 -20.78 -1.47 12.51
CA ASP A 72 -19.71 -1.14 13.46
C ASP A 72 -19.41 0.36 13.55
N GLY A 73 -20.24 1.18 12.91
CA GLY A 73 -20.16 2.64 12.95
C GLY A 73 -19.23 3.30 11.97
N ALA A 74 -18.46 2.54 11.20
CA ALA A 74 -17.59 3.08 10.15
C ALA A 74 -18.39 3.58 8.94
N TRP A 75 -17.93 4.65 8.33
CA TRP A 75 -18.43 5.12 7.04
C TRP A 75 -17.63 4.50 5.89
N ARG A 76 -18.32 4.01 4.88
CA ARG A 76 -17.67 3.63 3.61
C ARG A 76 -17.48 4.89 2.78
N LEU A 77 -16.23 5.12 2.40
CA LEU A 77 -15.83 6.26 1.60
C LEU A 77 -15.36 5.81 0.22
N VAL A 78 -15.67 6.62 -0.76
CA VAL A 78 -15.01 6.65 -2.07
C VAL A 78 -14.27 7.97 -2.16
N ILE A 79 -13.01 7.91 -2.54
CA ILE A 79 -12.14 9.08 -2.65
C ILE A 79 -11.61 9.13 -4.08
N GLN A 80 -11.82 10.24 -4.75
CA GLN A 80 -11.18 10.57 -6.03
C GLN A 80 -10.06 11.56 -5.76
N CYS A 81 -8.93 11.36 -6.41
CA CYS A 81 -7.80 12.30 -6.39
C CYS A 81 -7.44 12.64 -7.83
N GLU A 82 -7.43 13.89 -8.15
CA GLU A 82 -6.92 14.42 -9.40
C GLU A 82 -5.63 15.19 -9.14
N THR A 83 -4.58 14.86 -9.86
CA THR A 83 -3.29 15.52 -9.75
C THR A 83 -2.94 16.17 -11.07
N ARG A 84 -2.48 17.41 -11.00
CA ARG A 84 -1.98 18.18 -12.13
C ARG A 84 -0.66 18.84 -11.75
N ASP A 85 0.36 18.55 -12.52
CA ASP A 85 1.63 19.25 -12.37
C ASP A 85 1.48 20.68 -12.90
N LEU A 86 1.97 21.63 -12.11
CA LEU A 86 1.97 23.04 -12.48
C LEU A 86 3.32 23.38 -13.14
N PRO A 87 3.34 24.26 -14.14
CA PRO A 87 4.59 24.68 -14.76
C PRO A 87 5.53 25.26 -13.69
N GLY A 88 6.75 24.71 -13.62
CA GLY A 88 7.89 25.30 -12.92
C GLY A 88 8.29 26.59 -13.62
N LYS A 89 9.39 27.28 -13.19
CA LYS A 89 9.93 28.45 -13.90
C LYS A 89 9.92 28.27 -15.42
N PRO A 90 9.74 29.33 -16.23
CA PRO A 90 9.39 29.24 -17.64
C PRO A 90 10.50 28.56 -18.46
N VAL A 91 10.42 27.24 -18.59
CA VAL A 91 10.91 26.52 -19.73
C VAL A 91 9.68 26.30 -20.60
N GLU A 92 9.72 26.80 -21.81
CA GLU A 92 8.71 26.90 -22.86
C GLU A 92 7.79 25.68 -23.09
N ARG A 93 7.02 25.24 -22.09
CA ARG A 93 5.88 24.35 -22.27
C ARG A 93 4.67 24.99 -21.60
N SER A 94 3.90 25.62 -22.43
CA SER A 94 2.68 26.39 -22.09
C SER A 94 1.44 25.54 -21.83
N GLU A 95 1.54 24.20 -21.74
CA GLU A 95 0.36 23.35 -21.49
C GLU A 95 0.48 22.69 -20.12
N PRO A 96 -0.63 22.69 -19.34
CA PRO A 96 -0.68 21.92 -18.11
C PRO A 96 -0.48 20.43 -18.42
N GLY A 97 0.32 19.75 -17.61
CA GLY A 97 0.53 18.32 -17.75
C GLY A 97 -0.76 17.50 -17.69
N PRO A 98 -0.76 16.25 -18.15
CA PRO A 98 -1.95 15.41 -18.14
C PRO A 98 -2.49 15.23 -16.72
N VAL A 99 -3.82 15.28 -16.57
CA VAL A 99 -4.50 15.03 -15.31
C VAL A 99 -4.42 13.54 -15.00
N SER A 100 -3.87 13.21 -13.84
CA SER A 100 -3.88 11.84 -13.32
C SER A 100 -5.01 11.69 -12.30
N THR A 101 -5.95 10.78 -12.57
CA THR A 101 -7.07 10.49 -11.67
C THR A 101 -6.89 9.13 -11.03
N LEU A 102 -7.02 9.08 -9.70
CA LEU A 102 -6.97 7.87 -8.90
C LEU A 102 -8.22 7.78 -8.02
N PHE A 103 -8.63 6.55 -7.72
CA PHE A 103 -9.74 6.28 -6.81
C PHE A 103 -9.32 5.35 -5.68
N TRP A 104 -9.91 5.56 -4.50
CA TRP A 104 -9.77 4.69 -3.33
C TRP A 104 -11.14 4.36 -2.76
N ARG A 105 -11.25 3.16 -2.22
CA ARG A 105 -12.38 2.71 -1.39
C ARG A 105 -11.84 2.38 0.00
N CYS A 106 -12.38 3.01 1.03
CA CYS A 106 -11.93 2.82 2.40
C CYS A 106 -13.09 2.96 3.41
N ARG A 107 -12.80 2.67 4.67
CA ARG A 107 -13.72 2.81 5.80
C ARG A 107 -13.14 3.79 6.81
N LEU A 108 -13.90 4.81 7.18
CA LEU A 108 -13.54 5.81 8.17
C LEU A 108 -14.38 5.62 9.43
N TYR A 109 -13.74 5.40 10.55
CA TYR A 109 -14.36 5.38 11.86
C TYR A 109 -14.52 6.80 12.42
N PRO A 110 -15.45 7.01 13.39
CA PRO A 110 -15.69 8.34 13.97
C PRO A 110 -14.44 8.99 14.60
N ASP A 111 -13.49 8.20 15.05
CA ASP A 111 -12.22 8.63 15.65
C ASP A 111 -11.11 8.95 14.63
N GLY A 112 -11.39 8.87 13.33
CA GLY A 112 -10.42 9.10 12.27
C GLY A 112 -9.59 7.87 11.89
N ARG A 113 -9.88 6.69 12.42
CA ARG A 113 -9.25 5.44 11.97
C ARG A 113 -9.74 5.11 10.56
N LEU A 114 -8.80 5.01 9.64
CA LEU A 114 -9.06 4.65 8.24
C LEU A 114 -8.58 3.22 7.98
N VAL A 115 -9.41 2.40 7.31
CA VAL A 115 -9.12 0.98 7.04
C VAL A 115 -9.48 0.64 5.60
N GLY A 116 -8.66 -0.20 4.96
CA GLY A 116 -8.94 -0.73 3.62
C GLY A 116 -8.59 0.22 2.47
N ALA A 117 -7.89 1.31 2.73
CA ALA A 117 -7.32 2.11 1.65
C ALA A 117 -6.01 1.46 1.22
N THR A 118 -6.00 0.91 0.02
CA THR A 118 -4.74 0.50 -0.60
C THR A 118 -4.03 1.76 -1.08
N ILE A 119 -2.88 2.08 -0.48
CA ILE A 119 -2.17 3.32 -0.77
C ILE A 119 -1.23 3.09 -1.94
N ARG A 120 -1.41 3.85 -3.00
CA ARG A 120 -0.42 3.98 -4.08
C ARG A 120 0.12 5.40 -4.07
N GLY A 121 1.38 5.56 -3.66
CA GLY A 121 2.13 6.80 -3.84
C GLY A 121 2.08 7.82 -2.68
N ASN A 122 3.04 8.72 -2.69
CA ASN A 122 3.54 9.62 -1.64
C ASN A 122 2.52 10.66 -1.11
N PHE A 123 2.51 11.85 -1.70
CA PHE A 123 1.71 13.01 -1.23
C PHE A 123 0.22 12.94 -1.64
N ARG A 124 -0.17 11.97 -2.46
CA ARG A 124 -1.57 11.69 -2.88
C ARG A 124 -2.35 10.88 -1.86
N ASN A 125 -1.74 10.60 -0.71
CA ASN A 125 -2.32 9.77 0.32
C ASN A 125 -3.53 10.45 1.01
N PRO A 126 -4.75 9.88 0.89
CA PRO A 126 -5.94 10.46 1.50
C PRO A 126 -5.96 10.40 3.03
N PHE A 127 -5.07 9.66 3.68
CA PHE A 127 -5.00 9.58 5.14
C PHE A 127 -4.72 10.93 5.79
N ARG A 128 -4.09 11.87 5.07
CA ARG A 128 -3.84 13.22 5.56
C ARG A 128 -5.12 14.03 5.77
N LEU A 129 -6.19 13.68 5.06
CA LEU A 129 -7.51 14.29 5.21
C LEU A 129 -8.23 13.84 6.49
N PHE A 130 -7.76 12.75 7.12
CA PHE A 130 -8.43 12.10 8.23
C PHE A 130 -7.46 11.82 9.38
N PRO A 131 -6.91 12.87 10.05
CA PRO A 131 -6.09 12.67 11.25
C PRO A 131 -6.90 11.93 12.31
N ARG A 132 -6.22 11.07 13.08
CA ARG A 132 -6.81 10.48 14.29
C ARG A 132 -7.20 11.57 15.26
N LEU A 133 -8.42 11.52 15.76
CA LEU A 133 -8.94 12.46 16.73
C LEU A 133 -8.60 11.98 18.16
N PRO A 134 -8.42 12.89 19.12
CA PRO A 134 -8.16 12.53 20.50
C PRO A 134 -9.42 12.01 21.19
N ASP A 135 -9.24 11.05 22.09
CA ASP A 135 -10.31 10.62 23.01
C ASP A 135 -10.62 11.69 24.08
N ARG A 136 -9.65 12.58 24.33
CA ARG A 136 -9.75 13.71 25.27
C ARG A 136 -9.16 14.95 24.59
N ARG A 137 -9.67 16.13 24.94
CA ARG A 137 -9.17 17.40 24.39
C ARG A 137 -7.84 17.87 24.95
N GLU A 138 -7.36 17.27 26.03
CA GLU A 138 -6.12 17.60 26.70
C GLU A 138 -5.13 16.45 26.65
N GLY A 139 -3.86 16.78 26.51
CA GLY A 139 -2.76 15.82 26.47
C GLY A 139 -2.46 15.29 25.06
N GLY A 140 -1.22 14.89 24.87
CA GLY A 140 -0.78 14.23 23.64
C GLY A 140 -1.21 12.78 23.58
N TRP A 141 -1.35 12.22 22.38
CA TRP A 141 -1.60 10.79 22.17
C TRP A 141 -0.74 10.25 21.03
N GLU A 142 -0.50 8.97 21.08
CA GLU A 142 0.21 8.25 20.03
C GLU A 142 -0.74 7.28 19.33
N SER A 143 -0.55 7.07 18.06
CA SER A 143 -1.20 6.00 17.32
C SER A 143 -0.30 5.51 16.21
N ASP A 144 -0.41 4.25 15.90
CA ASP A 144 0.21 3.72 14.70
C ASP A 144 -0.50 4.28 13.48
N GLY A 145 0.27 4.71 12.50
CA GLY A 145 -0.25 5.09 11.19
C GLY A 145 -0.58 3.86 10.37
N PRO A 146 -1.49 3.98 9.41
CA PRO A 146 -1.72 2.89 8.46
C PRO A 146 -0.45 2.67 7.67
N SER A 147 0.04 1.44 7.70
CA SER A 147 1.17 1.00 6.93
C SER A 147 0.75 -0.18 6.07
N ASP A 148 0.70 0.01 4.77
CA ASP A 148 0.48 -1.08 3.83
C ASP A 148 1.76 -1.90 3.61
N SER A 149 2.93 -1.35 3.97
CA SER A 149 4.24 -2.01 3.81
C SER A 149 4.66 -2.87 5.00
N GLY A 150 3.85 -2.93 6.07
CA GLY A 150 4.27 -3.54 7.33
C GLY A 150 5.23 -2.67 8.15
N ILE A 151 5.64 -1.52 7.64
CA ILE A 151 6.42 -0.53 8.38
C ILE A 151 5.43 0.35 9.13
N VAL A 152 5.49 0.29 10.44
CA VAL A 152 4.59 1.08 11.30
C VAL A 152 5.23 2.42 11.60
N PHE A 153 4.63 3.50 11.10
CA PHE A 153 4.96 4.85 11.52
C PHE A 153 4.21 5.16 12.81
N ARG A 154 4.94 5.50 13.85
CA ARG A 154 4.34 5.95 15.12
C ARG A 154 4.10 7.45 15.03
N HIS A 155 2.84 7.83 15.01
CA HIS A 155 2.43 9.22 15.03
C HIS A 155 2.27 9.71 16.46
N ARG A 156 2.98 10.76 16.81
CA ARG A 156 2.80 11.53 18.05
C ARG A 156 1.96 12.75 17.73
N ARG A 157 0.89 12.97 18.48
CA ARG A 157 -0.06 14.06 18.24
C ARG A 157 -0.28 14.89 19.49
N THR A 158 -0.46 16.18 19.28
CA THR A 158 -0.82 17.12 20.37
C THR A 158 -2.02 17.94 19.93
N PRO A 159 -3.05 18.07 20.80
CA PRO A 159 -4.17 18.96 20.55
C PRO A 159 -3.79 20.39 20.85
N GLY A 160 -4.39 21.32 20.12
CA GLY A 160 -4.36 22.76 20.38
C GLY A 160 -5.75 23.34 20.19
N THR A 161 -5.97 24.54 20.68
CA THR A 161 -7.20 25.28 20.45
C THR A 161 -6.94 26.38 19.43
N GLU A 162 -7.77 26.46 18.41
CA GLU A 162 -7.82 27.56 17.46
C GLU A 162 -9.21 28.21 17.49
N ALA A 163 -9.31 29.44 16.99
CA ALA A 163 -10.57 30.19 16.98
C ALA A 163 -11.71 29.45 16.26
N GLU A 164 -11.39 28.59 15.32
CA GLU A 164 -12.34 27.87 14.47
C GLU A 164 -12.47 26.36 14.80
N GLY A 165 -11.82 25.84 15.85
CA GLY A 165 -11.92 24.42 16.17
C GLY A 165 -10.73 23.81 16.91
N LEU A 166 -10.53 22.50 16.71
CA LEU A 166 -9.44 21.73 17.27
C LEU A 166 -8.25 21.71 16.31
N SER A 167 -7.11 22.24 16.76
CA SER A 167 -5.85 22.05 16.05
C SER A 167 -5.20 20.73 16.48
N ILE A 168 -4.70 19.95 15.52
CA ILE A 168 -3.99 18.70 15.75
C ILE A 168 -2.64 18.79 15.08
N THR A 169 -1.58 18.89 15.88
CA THR A 169 -0.22 18.77 15.36
C THR A 169 0.20 17.30 15.44
N SER A 170 0.64 16.76 14.32
CA SER A 170 1.08 15.37 14.18
C SER A 170 2.51 15.35 13.68
N THR A 171 3.36 14.60 14.35
CA THR A 171 4.70 14.24 13.85
C THR A 171 4.78 12.73 13.76
N ALA A 172 5.36 12.23 12.68
CA ALA A 172 5.70 10.83 12.56
C ALA A 172 7.19 10.75 12.20
N GLU A 173 7.88 9.97 12.98
CA GLU A 173 9.25 9.60 12.72
C GLU A 173 9.23 8.12 12.39
N GLY A 174 9.87 7.76 11.29
CA GLY A 174 10.23 6.38 11.07
C GLY A 174 11.28 5.96 12.10
N PRO A 175 11.45 4.67 12.41
CA PRO A 175 12.61 4.20 13.17
C PRO A 175 13.89 4.75 12.54
N GLU A 176 14.91 5.12 13.33
CA GLU A 176 16.16 5.74 12.85
C GLU A 176 16.84 4.94 11.73
N ASP A 177 16.58 3.62 11.66
CA ASP A 177 17.06 2.69 10.66
C ASP A 177 15.98 2.28 9.65
N THR A 178 15.02 3.14 9.31
CA THR A 178 13.95 2.78 8.38
C THR A 178 14.46 2.63 6.95
N ILE A 179 13.73 1.80 6.22
CA ILE A 179 13.93 1.57 4.79
C ILE A 179 13.91 2.89 4.02
N TRP A 180 13.03 3.80 4.42
CA TRP A 180 12.96 5.17 3.90
C TRP A 180 12.99 6.14 5.08
N PRO A 181 14.13 6.75 5.40
CA PRO A 181 14.20 7.75 6.44
C PRO A 181 13.38 8.96 6.00
N GLU A 182 12.19 9.06 6.54
CA GLU A 182 11.25 10.13 6.26
C GLU A 182 10.74 10.69 7.58
N THR A 183 10.73 12.02 7.68
CA THR A 183 10.03 12.72 8.75
C THR A 183 8.75 13.31 8.18
N HIS A 184 7.67 13.10 8.89
CA HIS A 184 6.36 13.62 8.52
C HIS A 184 5.87 14.56 9.61
N SER A 185 5.50 15.77 9.24
CA SER A 185 4.80 16.68 10.13
C SER A 185 3.53 17.18 9.46
N ALA A 186 2.49 17.33 10.26
CA ALA A 186 1.22 17.89 9.80
C ALA A 186 0.57 18.70 10.93
N ARG A 187 -0.06 19.80 10.54
CA ARG A 187 -0.99 20.56 11.38
C ARG A 187 -2.36 20.53 10.71
N SER A 188 -3.35 19.98 11.40
CA SER A 188 -4.71 19.86 10.90
C SER A 188 -5.63 20.71 11.75
N THR A 189 -6.55 21.44 11.12
CA THR A 189 -7.65 22.14 11.77
C THR A 189 -8.93 21.34 11.57
N PHE A 190 -9.57 20.95 12.67
CA PHE A 190 -10.78 20.14 12.67
C PHE A 190 -11.96 20.98 13.21
N ASP A 191 -12.96 21.19 12.38
CA ASP A 191 -14.22 21.84 12.77
C ASP A 191 -15.09 20.83 13.55
N ILE A 192 -15.21 21.02 14.84
CA ILE A 192 -15.95 20.12 15.76
C ILE A 192 -17.45 20.11 15.42
N ARG A 193 -18.00 21.26 15.02
CA ARG A 193 -19.45 21.38 14.73
C ARG A 193 -19.81 20.66 13.42
N ARG A 194 -18.96 20.79 12.41
CA ARG A 194 -19.15 20.15 11.11
C ARG A 194 -18.62 18.70 11.08
N GLY A 195 -17.77 18.33 12.05
CA GLY A 195 -17.15 17.02 12.14
C GLY A 195 -16.22 16.69 10.97
N VAL A 196 -15.50 17.68 10.46
CA VAL A 196 -14.60 17.54 9.30
C VAL A 196 -13.31 18.34 9.48
N VAL A 197 -12.27 17.91 8.80
CA VAL A 197 -11.03 18.70 8.66
C VAL A 197 -11.29 19.84 7.68
N THR A 198 -10.85 21.05 8.04
CA THR A 198 -10.99 22.22 7.18
C THR A 198 -9.67 22.63 6.53
N ARG A 199 -8.54 22.35 7.19
CA ARG A 199 -7.21 22.70 6.70
C ARG A 199 -6.17 21.69 7.18
N VAL A 200 -5.22 21.34 6.33
CA VAL A 200 -4.01 20.59 6.70
C VAL A 200 -2.79 21.24 6.08
N GLU A 201 -1.78 21.50 6.89
CA GLU A 201 -0.44 21.88 6.46
C GLU A 201 0.48 20.70 6.68
N THR A 202 1.26 20.30 5.68
CA THR A 202 2.15 19.15 5.76
C THR A 202 3.57 19.53 5.36
N GLU A 203 4.52 18.92 6.02
CA GLU A 203 5.92 18.91 5.60
C GLU A 203 6.47 17.49 5.75
N ASP A 204 6.97 16.95 4.64
CA ASP A 204 7.61 15.65 4.57
C ASP A 204 9.04 15.84 4.09
N VAL A 205 9.99 15.24 4.78
CA VAL A 205 11.39 15.23 4.39
C VAL A 205 11.81 13.79 4.19
N SER A 206 12.24 13.47 2.97
CA SER A 206 12.82 12.17 2.63
C SER A 206 14.32 12.33 2.45
N ALA A 207 15.08 11.43 3.07
CA ALA A 207 16.54 11.37 2.93
C ALA A 207 17.00 10.19 2.06
N TYR A 208 16.07 9.38 1.54
CA TYR A 208 16.39 8.25 0.67
C TYR A 208 16.46 8.64 -0.80
N GLY A 209 17.48 8.14 -1.51
CA GLY A 209 17.69 8.42 -2.94
C GLY A 209 18.12 9.87 -3.18
N SER A 210 17.25 10.65 -3.79
CA SER A 210 17.45 12.11 -3.93
C SER A 210 16.73 12.81 -2.79
N PRO A 211 17.43 13.29 -1.77
CA PRO A 211 16.80 13.96 -0.63
C PRO A 211 15.91 15.10 -1.08
N GLN A 212 14.70 15.14 -0.55
CA GLN A 212 13.71 16.15 -0.92
C GLN A 212 12.81 16.52 0.25
N ALA A 213 12.33 17.77 0.23
CA ALA A 213 11.27 18.23 1.12
C ALA A 213 10.00 18.50 0.31
N THR A 214 8.87 17.95 0.78
CA THR A 214 7.55 18.19 0.20
C THR A 214 6.70 18.94 1.20
N ARG A 215 6.22 20.11 0.82
CA ARG A 215 5.29 20.93 1.61
C ARG A 215 3.95 20.99 0.92
N GLY A 216 2.88 20.85 1.69
CA GLY A 216 1.52 20.88 1.18
C GLY A 216 0.60 21.72 2.06
N ILE A 217 -0.32 22.42 1.42
CA ILE A 217 -1.45 23.06 2.08
C ILE A 217 -2.70 22.51 1.43
N ILE A 218 -3.56 21.89 2.25
CA ILE A 218 -4.82 21.27 1.84
C ILE A 218 -5.95 22.06 2.51
N GLU A 219 -6.95 22.46 1.75
CA GLU A 219 -8.09 23.23 2.26
C GLU A 219 -9.41 22.61 1.82
N LEU A 220 -10.38 22.59 2.73
CA LEU A 220 -11.76 22.21 2.41
C LEU A 220 -12.40 23.30 1.55
N ALA A 221 -12.63 23.01 0.29
CA ALA A 221 -13.19 23.93 -0.69
C ALA A 221 -14.72 23.88 -0.75
N GLY A 222 -15.32 22.74 -0.39
CA GLY A 222 -16.78 22.59 -0.46
C GLY A 222 -17.31 21.40 0.32
N VAL A 223 -18.60 21.53 0.71
CA VAL A 223 -19.38 20.44 1.31
C VAL A 223 -20.74 20.44 0.61
N GLU A 224 -21.11 19.30 0.04
CA GLU A 224 -22.40 19.11 -0.63
C GLU A 224 -23.14 17.91 -0.03
N GLU A 225 -24.46 17.99 0.08
CA GLU A 225 -25.35 16.89 0.49
C GLU A 225 -26.15 16.41 -0.73
N ARG A 226 -25.83 15.24 -1.25
CA ARG A 226 -26.47 14.65 -2.43
C ARG A 226 -27.63 13.72 -2.11
N GLY A 227 -27.84 13.41 -0.82
CA GLY A 227 -28.89 12.55 -0.32
C GLY A 227 -28.61 11.04 -0.41
N GLY A 228 -29.41 10.26 0.33
CA GLY A 228 -29.18 8.83 0.54
C GLY A 228 -29.45 7.95 -0.69
N GLU A 229 -30.41 8.31 -1.54
CA GLU A 229 -30.69 7.57 -2.78
C GLU A 229 -29.54 7.67 -3.77
N TRP A 230 -29.01 8.89 -3.95
CA TRP A 230 -27.81 9.11 -4.74
C TRP A 230 -26.62 8.30 -4.16
N ALA A 231 -26.41 8.36 -2.84
CA ALA A 231 -25.33 7.64 -2.17
C ALA A 231 -25.42 6.11 -2.39
N THR A 232 -26.63 5.57 -2.36
CA THR A 232 -26.89 4.15 -2.62
C THR A 232 -26.52 3.76 -4.05
N THR A 233 -26.91 4.57 -5.02
CA THR A 233 -26.62 4.34 -6.44
C THR A 233 -25.14 4.49 -6.73
N PHE A 234 -24.54 5.58 -6.26
CA PHE A 234 -23.11 5.85 -6.40
C PHE A 234 -22.25 4.76 -5.73
N GLY A 235 -22.64 4.29 -4.53
CA GLY A 235 -21.95 3.23 -3.83
C GLY A 235 -21.95 1.90 -4.59
N ARG A 236 -23.08 1.54 -5.24
CA ARG A 236 -23.15 0.33 -6.09
C ARG A 236 -22.28 0.47 -7.35
N GLU A 237 -22.24 1.65 -7.95
CA GLU A 237 -21.39 1.90 -9.11
C GLU A 237 -19.90 1.90 -8.72
N ALA A 238 -19.55 2.45 -7.56
CA ALA A 238 -18.21 2.36 -7.02
C ALA A 238 -17.77 0.90 -6.79
N ASP A 239 -18.63 0.08 -6.17
CA ASP A 239 -18.35 -1.35 -5.99
C ASP A 239 -18.09 -2.03 -7.34
N ARG A 240 -18.96 -1.80 -8.35
CA ARG A 240 -18.77 -2.32 -9.71
C ARG A 240 -17.44 -1.89 -10.33
N TYR A 241 -17.07 -0.62 -10.18
CA TYR A 241 -15.82 -0.08 -10.67
C TYR A 241 -14.61 -0.77 -10.04
N PHE A 242 -14.57 -0.83 -8.70
CA PHE A 242 -13.43 -1.43 -7.98
C PHE A 242 -13.32 -2.93 -8.23
N ASP A 243 -14.44 -3.64 -8.31
CA ASP A 243 -14.44 -5.08 -8.59
C ASP A 243 -13.96 -5.37 -10.02
N ALA A 244 -14.34 -4.52 -10.99
CA ALA A 244 -13.86 -4.65 -12.37
C ALA A 244 -12.35 -4.39 -12.48
N VAL A 245 -11.84 -3.35 -11.82
CA VAL A 245 -10.39 -3.05 -11.78
C VAL A 245 -9.61 -4.18 -11.11
N ALA A 246 -10.09 -4.68 -9.97
CA ALA A 246 -9.43 -5.79 -9.28
C ALA A 246 -9.41 -7.07 -10.12
N ALA A 247 -10.53 -7.40 -10.80
CA ALA A 247 -10.60 -8.54 -11.70
C ALA A 247 -9.66 -8.38 -12.90
N TYR A 248 -9.56 -7.18 -13.47
CA TYR A 248 -8.65 -6.89 -14.58
C TYR A 248 -7.19 -7.08 -14.18
N GLU A 249 -6.78 -6.57 -13.02
CA GLU A 249 -5.44 -6.76 -12.49
C GLU A 249 -5.13 -8.25 -12.20
N GLN A 250 -6.12 -9.00 -11.71
CA GLN A 250 -5.99 -10.43 -11.48
C GLN A 250 -5.84 -11.21 -12.79
N ASP A 251 -6.68 -10.90 -13.79
CA ASP A 251 -6.59 -11.50 -15.13
C ASP A 251 -5.21 -11.21 -15.77
N GLY A 252 -4.64 -10.00 -15.60
CA GLY A 252 -3.28 -9.67 -16.06
C GLY A 252 -2.22 -10.57 -15.42
N ARG A 253 -2.27 -10.76 -14.11
CA ARG A 253 -1.35 -11.68 -13.42
C ARG A 253 -1.54 -13.15 -13.86
N GLU A 254 -2.77 -13.59 -14.11
CA GLU A 254 -3.06 -14.93 -14.63
C GLU A 254 -2.50 -15.10 -16.05
N ALA A 255 -2.63 -14.08 -16.90
CA ALA A 255 -2.14 -14.10 -18.28
C ALA A 255 -0.62 -14.31 -18.36
N VAL A 256 0.14 -13.66 -17.48
CA VAL A 256 1.61 -13.85 -17.38
C VAL A 256 1.97 -15.27 -16.91
N ARG A 257 1.20 -15.84 -15.98
CA ARG A 257 1.45 -17.21 -15.47
C ARG A 257 1.07 -18.32 -16.47
N ASP A 258 0.03 -18.11 -17.25
CA ASP A 258 -0.47 -19.09 -18.23
C ASP A 258 -0.35 -18.54 -19.65
N ALA A 259 0.88 -18.56 -20.17
CA ALA A 259 1.18 -18.08 -21.52
C ALA A 259 0.38 -18.78 -22.62
N THR A 260 -0.07 -20.05 -22.39
CA THR A 260 -0.86 -20.80 -23.38
C THR A 260 -2.28 -20.25 -23.50
N ARG A 261 -2.82 -19.67 -22.44
CA ARG A 261 -4.16 -19.10 -22.38
C ARG A 261 -4.14 -17.55 -22.32
N CYS A 262 -2.94 -16.95 -22.38
CA CYS A 262 -2.72 -15.51 -22.23
C CYS A 262 -3.72 -14.69 -23.06
N GLY A 263 -3.82 -14.92 -24.37
CA GLY A 263 -4.73 -14.19 -25.23
C GLY A 263 -6.21 -14.31 -24.85
N ALA A 264 -6.66 -15.51 -24.45
CA ALA A 264 -8.04 -15.72 -23.99
C ALA A 264 -8.33 -15.01 -22.67
N ILE A 265 -7.34 -15.03 -21.76
CA ILE A 265 -7.44 -14.34 -20.46
C ILE A 265 -7.52 -12.83 -20.66
N LEU A 266 -6.67 -12.26 -21.50
CA LEU A 266 -6.64 -10.82 -21.78
C LEU A 266 -7.90 -10.34 -22.51
N LEU A 267 -8.44 -11.15 -23.42
CA LEU A 267 -9.71 -10.86 -24.07
C LEU A 267 -10.86 -10.84 -23.04
N ARG A 268 -10.90 -11.81 -22.13
CA ARG A 268 -11.86 -11.84 -21.02
C ARG A 268 -11.73 -10.60 -20.13
N ALA A 269 -10.49 -10.21 -19.79
CA ALA A 269 -10.21 -9.02 -19.01
C ALA A 269 -10.76 -7.74 -19.65
N LYS A 270 -10.55 -7.57 -20.96
CA LYS A 270 -11.09 -6.46 -21.75
C LYS A 270 -12.61 -6.44 -21.72
N SER A 271 -13.25 -7.57 -22.01
CA SER A 271 -14.72 -7.68 -22.03
C SER A 271 -15.34 -7.34 -20.67
N ARG A 272 -14.74 -7.77 -19.56
CA ARG A 272 -15.20 -7.41 -18.20
C ARG A 272 -15.15 -5.91 -17.93
N LEU A 273 -14.09 -5.23 -18.37
CA LEU A 273 -14.00 -3.77 -18.24
C LEU A 273 -15.06 -3.06 -19.10
N GLU A 274 -15.31 -3.54 -20.33
CA GLU A 274 -16.32 -2.99 -21.24
C GLU A 274 -17.74 -3.15 -20.67
N GLU A 275 -18.06 -4.33 -20.14
CA GLU A 275 -19.33 -4.60 -19.47
C GLU A 275 -19.53 -3.73 -18.23
N ALA A 276 -18.49 -3.63 -17.38
CA ALA A 276 -18.53 -2.79 -16.21
C ALA A 276 -18.76 -1.33 -16.58
N ARG A 277 -18.02 -0.80 -17.59
CA ARG A 277 -18.15 0.56 -18.08
C ARG A 277 -19.56 0.84 -18.62
N ALA A 278 -20.14 -0.09 -19.39
CA ALA A 278 -21.48 0.07 -19.95
C ALA A 278 -22.57 0.15 -18.87
N GLY A 279 -22.34 -0.48 -17.72
CA GLY A 279 -23.27 -0.46 -16.58
C GLY A 279 -23.05 0.68 -15.58
N LEU A 280 -22.17 1.64 -15.87
CA LEU A 280 -21.90 2.80 -15.03
C LEU A 280 -22.57 4.06 -15.59
N SER A 281 -23.25 4.83 -14.74
CA SER A 281 -23.79 6.15 -15.08
C SER A 281 -22.87 7.28 -14.62
N THR A 282 -22.07 7.04 -13.57
CA THR A 282 -21.12 8.02 -13.02
C THR A 282 -19.98 8.29 -14.02
N PRO A 283 -19.85 9.53 -14.55
CA PRO A 283 -18.86 9.85 -15.57
C PRO A 283 -17.42 9.52 -15.13
N ALA A 284 -17.04 9.90 -13.89
CA ALA A 284 -15.68 9.73 -13.39
C ALA A 284 -15.21 8.25 -13.41
N PHE A 285 -16.07 7.30 -13.04
CA PHE A 285 -15.75 5.87 -13.13
C PHE A 285 -15.68 5.39 -14.58
N ARG A 286 -16.61 5.83 -15.40
CA ARG A 286 -16.64 5.51 -16.82
C ARG A 286 -15.39 5.97 -17.55
N ASP A 287 -14.97 7.20 -17.27
CA ASP A 287 -13.76 7.80 -17.86
C ASP A 287 -12.50 7.08 -17.41
N ALA A 288 -12.42 6.69 -16.13
CA ALA A 288 -11.31 5.91 -15.61
C ALA A 288 -11.21 4.52 -16.28
N LEU A 289 -12.32 3.80 -16.45
CA LEU A 289 -12.32 2.53 -17.19
C LEU A 289 -12.00 2.74 -18.68
N THR A 290 -12.47 3.83 -19.29
CA THR A 290 -12.12 4.17 -20.67
C THR A 290 -10.62 4.42 -20.84
N ALA A 291 -10.00 5.12 -19.89
CA ALA A 291 -8.54 5.33 -19.88
C ALA A 291 -7.76 4.02 -19.70
N THR A 292 -8.29 3.08 -18.89
CA THR A 292 -7.70 1.74 -18.74
C THR A 292 -7.82 0.93 -20.02
N LEU A 293 -8.99 0.94 -20.65
CA LEU A 293 -9.24 0.27 -21.93
C LEU A 293 -8.36 0.81 -23.07
N ALA A 294 -8.13 2.13 -23.10
CA ALA A 294 -7.26 2.75 -24.11
C ALA A 294 -5.80 2.28 -24.01
N LYS A 295 -5.36 1.83 -22.83
CA LYS A 295 -4.02 1.28 -22.62
C LYS A 295 -3.98 -0.23 -22.74
N HIS A 296 -5.13 -0.89 -22.84
CA HIS A 296 -5.22 -2.35 -22.76
C HIS A 296 -4.36 -3.06 -23.80
N ASP A 297 -4.42 -2.65 -25.06
CA ASP A 297 -3.74 -3.35 -26.15
C ASP A 297 -2.20 -3.29 -25.97
N GLY A 298 -1.64 -2.18 -25.48
CA GLY A 298 -0.23 -2.08 -25.09
C GLY A 298 0.13 -2.98 -23.91
N LEU A 299 -0.66 -2.90 -22.81
CA LEU A 299 -0.47 -3.75 -21.65
C LEU A 299 -0.64 -5.25 -21.98
N ALA A 300 -1.54 -5.58 -22.87
CA ALA A 300 -1.76 -6.95 -23.32
C ALA A 300 -0.56 -7.49 -24.10
N ALA A 301 0.10 -6.66 -24.92
CA ALA A 301 1.33 -7.03 -25.62
C ALA A 301 2.47 -7.27 -24.60
N ASP A 302 2.64 -6.40 -23.63
CA ASP A 302 3.65 -6.53 -22.58
C ASP A 302 3.43 -7.83 -21.77
N TYR A 303 2.20 -8.12 -21.35
CA TYR A 303 1.85 -9.37 -20.65
C TYR A 303 2.08 -10.62 -21.50
N ALA A 304 1.80 -10.56 -22.79
CA ALA A 304 2.02 -11.68 -23.70
C ALA A 304 3.51 -11.96 -23.83
N GLU A 305 4.34 -10.94 -24.06
CA GLU A 305 5.81 -11.07 -24.13
C GLU A 305 6.38 -11.63 -22.83
N GLU A 306 5.95 -11.09 -21.68
CA GLU A 306 6.40 -11.57 -20.38
C GLU A 306 5.98 -13.04 -20.13
N GLY A 307 4.75 -13.40 -20.51
CA GLY A 307 4.26 -14.77 -20.40
C GLY A 307 5.04 -15.74 -21.29
N GLU A 308 5.47 -15.34 -22.51
CA GLU A 308 6.31 -16.15 -23.38
C GLU A 308 7.70 -16.34 -22.78
N ASP A 309 8.32 -15.29 -22.27
CA ASP A 309 9.61 -15.35 -21.57
C ASP A 309 9.56 -16.32 -20.38
N HIS A 310 8.47 -16.26 -19.59
CA HIS A 310 8.28 -17.17 -18.46
C HIS A 310 8.09 -18.61 -18.92
N ARG A 311 7.24 -18.86 -19.91
CA ARG A 311 7.00 -20.21 -20.47
C ARG A 311 8.31 -20.84 -20.92
N ASP A 312 9.17 -20.08 -21.59
CA ASP A 312 10.46 -20.56 -22.08
C ASP A 312 11.43 -20.96 -20.97
N ARG A 313 11.23 -20.45 -19.77
CA ARG A 313 12.05 -20.76 -18.58
C ARG A 313 11.47 -21.91 -17.75
N LEU A 314 10.16 -22.13 -17.78
CA LEU A 314 9.52 -23.18 -17.00
C LEU A 314 10.03 -24.56 -17.38
N GLY A 315 10.31 -25.39 -16.37
CA GLY A 315 10.86 -26.73 -16.50
C GLY A 315 12.37 -26.78 -16.78
N LYS A 316 13.02 -25.65 -17.08
CA LYS A 316 14.48 -25.57 -17.25
C LYS A 316 15.18 -25.56 -15.88
N PRO A 317 16.41 -26.11 -15.81
CA PRO A 317 17.23 -25.97 -14.61
C PRO A 317 17.48 -24.49 -14.27
N SER A 318 17.50 -24.17 -12.98
CA SER A 318 17.98 -22.87 -12.49
C SER A 318 19.35 -22.56 -13.11
N PRO A 319 19.54 -21.36 -13.66
CA PRO A 319 20.87 -20.91 -14.08
C PRO A 319 21.90 -21.02 -12.95
N PRO A 320 23.15 -21.33 -13.26
CA PRO A 320 24.21 -21.35 -12.25
C PRO A 320 24.55 -19.94 -11.79
N TRP A 321 24.58 -19.73 -10.50
CA TRP A 321 25.08 -18.49 -9.88
C TRP A 321 25.81 -18.82 -8.59
N GLU A 322 26.69 -17.92 -8.20
CA GLU A 322 27.37 -17.91 -6.91
C GLU A 322 27.33 -16.49 -6.37
N ALA A 323 26.81 -16.32 -5.17
CA ALA A 323 26.68 -15.01 -4.56
C ALA A 323 26.82 -15.07 -3.04
N LYS A 324 27.34 -13.97 -2.46
CA LYS A 324 27.53 -13.84 -1.03
C LYS A 324 26.23 -13.39 -0.37
N GLY A 325 25.82 -14.10 0.67
CA GLY A 325 24.71 -13.69 1.55
C GLY A 325 25.14 -12.62 2.57
N LEU A 326 24.16 -11.93 3.14
CA LEU A 326 24.39 -11.01 4.25
C LEU A 326 24.88 -11.73 5.52
N ASP A 327 24.68 -13.05 5.58
CA ASP A 327 25.25 -13.94 6.63
C ASP A 327 26.75 -14.23 6.44
N GLY A 328 27.36 -13.70 5.37
CA GLY A 328 28.76 -13.87 5.03
C GLY A 328 29.09 -15.15 4.27
N LYS A 329 28.12 -16.06 4.07
CA LYS A 329 28.30 -17.33 3.36
C LYS A 329 28.18 -17.16 1.86
N ILE A 330 28.75 -18.06 1.11
CA ILE A 330 28.53 -18.21 -0.31
C ILE A 330 27.37 -19.16 -0.53
N HIS A 331 26.42 -18.75 -1.36
CA HIS A 331 25.23 -19.50 -1.74
C HIS A 331 25.27 -19.83 -3.24
N ARG A 332 24.77 -21.02 -3.58
CA ARG A 332 24.65 -21.54 -4.96
C ARG A 332 23.32 -22.28 -5.09
N PRO A 333 22.72 -22.37 -6.28
CA PRO A 333 21.51 -23.20 -6.47
C PRO A 333 21.72 -24.65 -6.03
N ALA A 334 22.93 -25.19 -6.16
CA ALA A 334 23.27 -26.55 -5.77
C ALA A 334 23.11 -26.80 -4.25
N ASP A 335 23.29 -25.80 -3.41
CA ASP A 335 23.20 -25.91 -1.94
C ASP A 335 21.76 -26.16 -1.46
N TYR A 336 20.79 -25.98 -2.35
CA TYR A 336 19.36 -26.12 -2.07
C TYR A 336 18.72 -27.31 -2.75
N ARG A 337 19.50 -28.22 -3.33
CA ARG A 337 18.97 -29.45 -3.93
C ARG A 337 18.21 -30.28 -2.89
N GLY A 338 17.10 -30.89 -3.32
CA GLY A 338 16.19 -31.63 -2.45
C GLY A 338 15.16 -30.75 -1.71
N LYS A 339 15.22 -29.42 -1.91
CA LYS A 339 14.23 -28.49 -1.35
C LYS A 339 13.47 -27.78 -2.46
N VAL A 340 12.21 -27.45 -2.21
CA VAL A 340 11.49 -26.43 -2.98
C VAL A 340 12.06 -25.08 -2.57
N VAL A 341 12.47 -24.25 -3.54
CA VAL A 341 13.12 -22.95 -3.27
C VAL A 341 12.22 -21.83 -3.77
N VAL A 342 12.02 -20.82 -2.94
CA VAL A 342 11.37 -19.56 -3.32
C VAL A 342 12.43 -18.48 -3.30
N MET A 343 12.74 -17.90 -4.45
CA MET A 343 13.67 -16.78 -4.61
C MET A 343 12.87 -15.49 -4.76
N ASP A 344 12.96 -14.59 -3.79
CA ASP A 344 12.26 -13.31 -3.72
C ASP A 344 13.20 -12.18 -4.18
N PHE A 345 13.05 -11.69 -5.40
CA PHE A 345 13.86 -10.61 -5.96
C PHE A 345 13.31 -9.24 -5.58
N TRP A 346 14.16 -8.42 -4.96
CA TRP A 346 13.76 -7.12 -4.42
C TRP A 346 14.92 -6.12 -4.30
N TYR A 347 14.61 -4.86 -4.03
CA TYR A 347 15.54 -3.81 -3.66
C TYR A 347 14.88 -2.81 -2.68
N ARG A 348 15.69 -2.03 -1.96
CA ARG A 348 15.24 -1.10 -0.92
C ARG A 348 14.20 -0.10 -1.40
N GLY A 349 14.33 0.44 -2.62
CA GLY A 349 13.40 1.40 -3.20
C GLY A 349 12.06 0.81 -3.67
N CYS A 350 11.88 -0.50 -3.58
CA CYS A 350 10.70 -1.19 -4.10
C CYS A 350 9.57 -1.25 -3.06
N GLY A 351 8.64 -0.30 -3.11
CA GLY A 351 7.48 -0.27 -2.21
C GLY A 351 6.63 -1.55 -2.26
N TRP A 352 6.38 -2.10 -3.45
CA TRP A 352 5.63 -3.34 -3.60
C TRP A 352 6.34 -4.57 -3.03
N CYS A 353 7.68 -4.56 -3.03
CA CYS A 353 8.45 -5.61 -2.38
C CYS A 353 8.21 -5.59 -0.86
N MET A 354 8.16 -4.40 -0.26
CA MET A 354 7.87 -4.26 1.17
C MET A 354 6.47 -4.79 1.52
N HIS A 355 5.49 -4.64 0.63
CA HIS A 355 4.17 -5.24 0.81
C HIS A 355 4.17 -6.78 0.67
N ALA A 356 5.03 -7.32 -0.19
CA ALA A 356 5.13 -8.77 -0.40
C ALA A 356 5.87 -9.48 0.74
N MET A 357 6.92 -8.87 1.30
CA MET A 357 7.81 -9.48 2.30
C MET A 357 7.11 -10.08 3.52
N PRO A 358 6.08 -9.46 4.14
CA PRO A 358 5.35 -10.09 5.25
C PRO A 358 4.69 -11.40 4.85
N GLN A 359 4.23 -11.53 3.61
CA GLN A 359 3.61 -12.74 3.09
C GLN A 359 4.67 -13.82 2.78
N VAL A 360 5.81 -13.42 2.20
CA VAL A 360 6.97 -14.29 1.96
C VAL A 360 7.55 -14.79 3.28
N LYS A 361 7.67 -13.92 4.28
CA LYS A 361 8.11 -14.29 5.63
C LYS A 361 7.23 -15.37 6.26
N ARG A 362 5.91 -15.30 6.11
CA ARG A 362 4.98 -16.34 6.59
C ARG A 362 5.21 -17.70 5.92
N LEU A 363 5.75 -17.77 4.70
CA LEU A 363 6.06 -19.05 4.05
C LEU A 363 7.11 -19.83 4.85
N THR A 364 8.13 -19.16 5.40
CA THR A 364 9.15 -19.84 6.24
C THR A 364 8.55 -20.44 7.50
N GLU A 365 7.54 -19.79 8.06
CA GLU A 365 6.81 -20.28 9.24
C GLU A 365 5.90 -21.44 8.88
N THR A 366 5.16 -21.31 7.76
CA THR A 366 4.22 -22.34 7.25
C THR A 366 4.94 -23.64 6.90
N PHE A 367 6.19 -23.58 6.41
CA PHE A 367 6.95 -24.73 5.93
C PHE A 367 8.21 -25.02 6.77
N ARG A 368 8.25 -24.59 8.04
CA ARG A 368 9.42 -24.70 8.92
C ARG A 368 10.00 -26.12 8.98
N ASP A 369 9.15 -27.13 9.03
CA ASP A 369 9.54 -28.53 9.18
C ASP A 369 9.47 -29.33 7.85
N ARG A 370 9.46 -28.63 6.72
CA ARG A 370 9.40 -29.21 5.39
C ARG A 370 10.67 -28.83 4.59
N PRO A 371 11.05 -29.58 3.58
CA PRO A 371 12.19 -29.28 2.72
C PRO A 371 11.89 -28.11 1.78
N VAL A 372 11.75 -26.92 2.35
CA VAL A 372 11.51 -25.65 1.66
C VAL A 372 12.59 -24.65 2.08
N ALA A 373 13.05 -23.84 1.16
CA ALA A 373 13.94 -22.71 1.41
C ALA A 373 13.36 -21.45 0.78
N VAL A 374 13.41 -20.36 1.53
CA VAL A 374 13.11 -19.01 1.02
C VAL A 374 14.40 -18.22 1.00
N LEU A 375 14.68 -17.53 -0.09
CA LEU A 375 15.89 -16.74 -0.31
C LEU A 375 15.49 -15.32 -0.72
N GLY A 376 15.91 -14.31 0.04
CA GLY A 376 15.84 -12.93 -0.39
C GLY A 376 16.95 -12.65 -1.41
N MET A 377 16.61 -12.16 -2.57
CA MET A 377 17.53 -11.88 -3.67
C MET A 377 17.62 -10.37 -3.85
N SER A 378 18.40 -9.69 -2.98
CA SER A 378 18.59 -8.24 -3.05
C SER A 378 19.47 -7.83 -4.21
N ILE A 379 19.01 -6.85 -4.97
CA ILE A 379 19.78 -6.23 -6.06
C ILE A 379 20.34 -4.85 -5.65
N ASP A 380 20.27 -4.50 -4.39
CA ASP A 380 20.88 -3.25 -3.90
C ASP A 380 22.40 -3.31 -4.10
N GLU A 381 22.95 -2.25 -4.69
CA GLU A 381 24.41 -2.14 -4.89
C GLU A 381 25.16 -2.00 -3.57
N ASP A 382 24.62 -1.20 -2.65
CA ASP A 382 25.18 -1.09 -1.29
C ASP A 382 24.55 -2.16 -0.38
N GLU A 383 25.40 -3.00 0.20
CA GLU A 383 24.99 -4.01 1.18
C GLU A 383 24.24 -3.42 2.39
N LYS A 384 24.53 -2.16 2.75
CA LYS A 384 23.83 -1.47 3.84
C LYS A 384 22.34 -1.30 3.55
N ASP A 385 21.98 -1.01 2.30
CA ASP A 385 20.58 -0.86 1.89
C ASP A 385 19.80 -2.17 2.10
N ALA A 386 20.40 -3.29 1.70
CA ALA A 386 19.81 -4.60 1.95
C ALA A 386 19.68 -4.93 3.45
N ARG A 387 20.68 -4.59 4.27
CA ARG A 387 20.64 -4.80 5.73
C ARG A 387 19.53 -3.97 6.38
N ILE A 388 19.37 -2.71 5.99
CA ILE A 388 18.29 -1.85 6.49
C ILE A 388 16.93 -2.51 6.27
N VAL A 389 16.69 -3.07 5.07
CA VAL A 389 15.43 -3.76 4.77
C VAL A 389 15.27 -5.02 5.62
N VAL A 390 16.32 -5.86 5.70
CA VAL A 390 16.28 -7.11 6.49
C VAL A 390 15.92 -6.83 7.95
N ASP A 391 16.56 -5.83 8.54
CA ASP A 391 16.38 -5.48 9.95
C ASP A 391 14.99 -4.85 10.17
N ALA A 392 14.58 -3.87 9.36
CA ALA A 392 13.32 -3.17 9.49
C ALA A 392 12.09 -4.08 9.26
N MET A 393 12.18 -5.00 8.28
CA MET A 393 11.12 -5.97 7.99
C MET A 393 11.21 -7.23 8.86
N GLY A 394 12.29 -7.39 9.63
CA GLY A 394 12.56 -8.56 10.46
C GLY A 394 12.55 -9.84 9.63
N LEU A 395 13.23 -9.84 8.48
CA LEU A 395 13.23 -11.00 7.59
C LEU A 395 13.86 -12.21 8.28
N ASN A 396 13.21 -13.35 8.19
CA ASN A 396 13.58 -14.61 8.87
C ASN A 396 14.17 -15.65 7.89
N TYR A 397 14.66 -15.19 6.72
CA TYR A 397 15.27 -16.02 5.70
C TYR A 397 16.58 -15.37 5.18
N PRO A 398 17.52 -16.19 4.65
CA PRO A 398 18.77 -15.69 4.10
C PRO A 398 18.55 -14.68 2.98
N THR A 399 19.29 -13.57 3.03
CA THR A 399 19.31 -12.57 1.97
C THR A 399 20.65 -12.61 1.26
N ILE A 400 20.60 -12.73 -0.05
CA ILE A 400 21.71 -12.89 -0.97
C ILE A 400 21.84 -11.63 -1.81
N ARG A 401 23.09 -11.18 -2.04
CA ARG A 401 23.39 -10.09 -2.94
C ARG A 401 23.32 -10.59 -4.39
N ALA A 402 22.19 -10.34 -5.04
CA ALA A 402 21.83 -10.96 -6.31
C ALA A 402 22.12 -10.08 -7.54
N ILE A 403 23.12 -9.19 -7.48
CA ILE A 403 23.47 -8.30 -8.59
C ILE A 403 23.86 -9.14 -9.83
N GLY A 404 23.21 -8.87 -10.98
CA GLY A 404 23.44 -9.60 -12.22
C GLY A 404 22.78 -11.00 -12.30
N ILE A 405 22.01 -11.38 -11.27
CA ILE A 405 21.26 -12.66 -11.26
C ILE A 405 19.84 -12.50 -11.85
N PRO A 406 19.09 -11.39 -11.63
CA PRO A 406 17.73 -11.24 -12.12
C PRO A 406 17.57 -11.49 -13.62
N GLU A 407 18.48 -11.01 -14.43
CA GLU A 407 18.45 -11.13 -15.89
C GLU A 407 18.49 -12.60 -16.34
N GLN A 408 19.20 -13.45 -15.60
CA GLN A 408 19.28 -14.88 -15.88
C GLN A 408 17.93 -15.58 -15.69
N TYR A 409 17.07 -15.05 -14.82
CA TYR A 409 15.71 -15.53 -14.56
C TYR A 409 14.63 -14.77 -15.33
N GLY A 410 15.00 -13.79 -16.15
CA GLY A 410 14.06 -12.94 -16.90
C GLY A 410 13.26 -11.99 -16.02
N VAL A 411 13.82 -11.59 -14.89
CA VAL A 411 13.18 -10.63 -13.99
C VAL A 411 13.24 -9.25 -14.63
N LYS A 412 12.07 -8.70 -14.98
CA LYS A 412 11.91 -7.36 -15.59
C LYS A 412 11.30 -6.35 -14.60
N GLY A 413 10.68 -6.82 -13.52
CA GLY A 413 9.99 -5.98 -12.52
C GLY A 413 10.11 -6.55 -11.11
N TYR A 414 9.73 -5.76 -10.10
CA TYR A 414 9.87 -6.14 -8.69
C TYR A 414 8.56 -5.88 -7.91
N PRO A 415 8.20 -6.73 -6.92
CA PRO A 415 8.87 -8.00 -6.62
C PRO A 415 8.67 -9.02 -7.73
N THR A 416 9.63 -9.92 -7.91
CA THR A 416 9.45 -11.16 -8.67
C THR A 416 9.87 -12.33 -7.81
N LEU A 417 9.01 -13.35 -7.74
CA LEU A 417 9.30 -14.57 -7.00
C LEU A 417 9.43 -15.74 -7.97
N VAL A 418 10.56 -16.43 -7.91
CA VAL A 418 10.83 -17.63 -8.71
C VAL A 418 10.78 -18.86 -7.81
N VAL A 419 9.97 -19.85 -8.18
CA VAL A 419 9.82 -21.12 -7.45
C VAL A 419 10.54 -22.24 -8.20
N LEU A 420 11.49 -22.87 -7.51
CA LEU A 420 12.21 -24.04 -8.00
C LEU A 420 11.70 -25.31 -7.31
N ASP A 421 11.63 -26.42 -8.04
CA ASP A 421 11.35 -27.74 -7.44
C ASP A 421 12.59 -28.33 -6.76
N GLN A 422 12.42 -29.49 -6.13
CA GLN A 422 13.47 -30.21 -5.41
C GLN A 422 14.66 -30.60 -6.31
N THR A 423 14.46 -30.67 -7.64
CA THR A 423 15.54 -30.90 -8.62
C THR A 423 16.20 -29.61 -9.09
N GLY A 424 15.71 -28.45 -8.64
CA GLY A 424 16.18 -27.11 -9.00
C GLY A 424 15.73 -26.65 -10.38
N LYS A 425 14.62 -27.16 -10.92
CA LYS A 425 13.97 -26.64 -12.11
C LYS A 425 13.00 -25.54 -11.77
N ILE A 426 12.93 -24.52 -12.64
CA ILE A 426 11.97 -23.41 -12.49
C ILE A 426 10.57 -23.95 -12.75
N ARG A 427 9.67 -23.76 -11.78
CA ARG A 427 8.28 -24.23 -11.83
C ARG A 427 7.26 -23.11 -11.92
N GLU A 428 7.53 -21.99 -11.29
CA GLU A 428 6.68 -20.82 -11.34
C GLU A 428 7.50 -19.53 -11.27
N ILE A 429 6.95 -18.48 -11.87
CA ILE A 429 7.45 -17.11 -11.76
C ILE A 429 6.23 -16.23 -11.43
N HIS A 430 6.29 -15.53 -10.33
CA HIS A 430 5.26 -14.58 -9.90
C HIS A 430 5.80 -13.17 -9.99
N VAL A 431 5.13 -12.31 -10.73
CA VAL A 431 5.51 -10.89 -10.87
C VAL A 431 4.52 -10.00 -10.13
N GLY A 432 5.05 -9.07 -9.38
CA GLY A 432 4.28 -8.09 -8.64
C GLY A 432 3.68 -8.61 -7.33
N PHE A 433 3.06 -7.69 -6.61
CA PHE A 433 2.37 -7.97 -5.35
C PHE A 433 0.94 -8.48 -5.61
N SER A 434 0.51 -9.43 -4.78
CA SER A 434 -0.88 -9.88 -4.68
C SER A 434 -1.28 -10.00 -3.21
N ALA A 435 -2.51 -9.64 -2.87
CA ALA A 435 -3.05 -9.85 -1.51
C ALA A 435 -3.12 -11.33 -1.12
N THR A 436 -3.17 -12.25 -2.09
CA THR A 436 -3.22 -13.70 -1.91
C THR A 436 -1.87 -14.38 -2.13
N LEU A 437 -0.76 -13.63 -2.23
CA LEU A 437 0.55 -14.15 -2.59
C LEU A 437 1.00 -15.33 -1.71
N HIS A 438 0.81 -15.24 -0.39
CA HIS A 438 1.14 -16.33 0.53
C HIS A 438 0.35 -17.59 0.20
N ASP A 439 -0.96 -17.50 0.00
CA ASP A 439 -1.83 -18.65 -0.19
C ASP A 439 -1.59 -19.31 -1.56
N ASP A 440 -1.36 -18.50 -2.59
CA ASP A 440 -1.01 -18.96 -3.93
C ASP A 440 0.32 -19.74 -3.90
N LEU A 441 1.37 -19.16 -3.34
CA LEU A 441 2.68 -19.81 -3.20
C LEU A 441 2.62 -21.04 -2.31
N ALA A 442 1.88 -20.99 -1.19
CA ALA A 442 1.76 -22.13 -0.30
C ALA A 442 1.05 -23.32 -0.98
N ALA A 443 0.05 -23.06 -1.82
CA ALA A 443 -0.61 -24.11 -2.61
C ALA A 443 0.37 -24.75 -3.61
N SER A 444 1.14 -23.94 -4.33
CA SER A 444 2.16 -24.40 -5.27
C SER A 444 3.26 -25.20 -4.59
N ILE A 445 3.78 -24.72 -3.48
CA ILE A 445 4.82 -25.41 -2.70
C ILE A 445 4.33 -26.78 -2.23
N ARG A 446 3.10 -26.89 -1.70
CA ARG A 446 2.52 -28.18 -1.29
C ARG A 446 2.49 -29.17 -2.46
N LYS A 447 1.98 -28.72 -3.62
CA LYS A 447 1.93 -29.54 -4.84
C LYS A 447 3.33 -30.04 -5.23
N LEU A 448 4.34 -29.17 -5.23
CA LEU A 448 5.73 -29.51 -5.59
C LEU A 448 6.37 -30.49 -4.58
N LEU A 449 6.02 -30.39 -3.30
CA LEU A 449 6.50 -31.32 -2.27
C LEU A 449 5.88 -32.72 -2.40
N ASP A 450 4.68 -32.83 -2.95
CA ASP A 450 3.97 -34.11 -3.17
C ASP A 450 4.33 -34.75 -4.53
N GLU A 451 4.96 -34.01 -5.44
CA GLU A 451 5.46 -34.54 -6.72
C GLU A 451 6.73 -35.37 -6.46
N PRO A 452 6.85 -36.59 -7.05
CA PRO A 452 8.10 -37.32 -6.99
C PRO A 452 9.21 -36.55 -7.72
N PRO A 453 10.46 -36.55 -7.25
CA PRO A 453 11.58 -35.91 -7.94
C PRO A 453 11.72 -36.48 -9.36
N ARG A 454 11.56 -35.64 -10.36
CA ARG A 454 11.64 -36.04 -11.79
C ARG A 454 12.95 -35.61 -12.42
#